data_bffedba1ae6f2ad5a877622da9fe67f2
#
_entry.id   bffedba1ae6f2ad5a877622da9fe67f2
#
_cell.length_a   1.000
_cell.length_b   1.000
_cell.length_c   1.000
_cell.angle_alpha   90.00
_cell.angle_beta   90.00
_cell.angle_gamma   90.00
#
_symmetry.space_group_name_H-M   'P 1'
#
loop_
_entity.id
_entity.type
_entity.pdbx_description
1 polymer ?
#
loop_
_entity_poly.entity_id
_entity_poly.type
_entity_poly.pdbx_seq_one_letter_code
_entity_poly.pdbx_strand_id
1 'polypeptide(L)'
;MPVQFSRHALEKIRRRNVKTADVYATLKFPDEVYEDVEHGTLVAVKKVNAKSIILAYKMEAGVVKVITLYYTTKLDRLLKAKTVRGAWKRVK
;
A
#
# COMPACT_ATOMS: atom_id res chain seq x y z
N MET A 1 16.21 -5.11 2.96
CA MET A 1 15.04 -5.97 3.17
C MET A 1 14.55 -6.46 1.82
N PRO A 2 14.44 -7.78 1.61
CA PRO A 2 13.98 -8.31 0.32
C PRO A 2 12.51 -7.97 0.08
N VAL A 3 12.20 -7.62 -1.16
CA VAL A 3 10.85 -7.27 -1.56
C VAL A 3 10.46 -8.15 -2.74
N GLN A 4 9.32 -8.81 -2.64
CA GLN A 4 8.74 -9.60 -3.71
C GLN A 4 7.42 -8.98 -4.12
N PHE A 5 7.08 -9.09 -5.40
CA PHE A 5 5.83 -8.57 -5.94
C PHE A 5 4.97 -9.73 -6.40
N SER A 6 3.68 -9.72 -6.03
CA SER A 6 2.74 -10.67 -6.59
C SER A 6 2.58 -10.40 -8.09
N ARG A 7 2.03 -11.39 -8.82
CA ARG A 7 1.72 -11.21 -10.24
C ARG A 7 0.79 -10.01 -10.44
N HIS A 8 -0.20 -9.88 -9.59
CA HIS A 8 -1.16 -8.78 -9.64
C HIS A 8 -0.46 -7.42 -9.44
N ALA A 9 0.46 -7.34 -8.48
CA ALA A 9 1.21 -6.11 -8.25
C ALA A 9 2.09 -5.76 -9.45
N LEU A 10 2.78 -6.74 -10.04
CA LEU A 10 3.60 -6.52 -11.24
C LEU A 10 2.76 -6.03 -12.42
N GLU A 11 1.58 -6.60 -12.60
CA GLU A 11 0.66 -6.17 -13.66
C GLU A 11 0.23 -4.72 -13.45
N LYS A 12 -0.07 -4.34 -12.21
CA LYS A 12 -0.46 -2.97 -11.90
C LYS A 12 0.67 -1.98 -12.09
N ILE A 13 1.89 -2.36 -11.72
CA ILE A 13 3.07 -1.52 -11.95
C ILE A 13 3.20 -1.20 -13.43
N ARG A 14 3.10 -2.22 -14.28
CA ARG A 14 3.25 -2.06 -15.71
C ARG A 14 2.05 -1.35 -16.34
N ARG A 15 0.83 -1.77 -15.99
CA ARG A 15 -0.39 -1.26 -16.60
C ARG A 15 -0.69 0.18 -16.18
N ARG A 16 -0.44 0.52 -14.94
CA ARG A 16 -0.74 1.83 -14.37
C ARG A 16 0.49 2.74 -14.30
N ASN A 17 1.59 2.28 -14.86
CA ASN A 17 2.85 3.05 -14.90
C ASN A 17 3.26 3.53 -13.50
N VAL A 18 3.22 2.64 -12.53
CA VAL A 18 3.62 2.94 -11.16
C VAL A 18 5.15 2.95 -11.09
N LYS A 19 5.71 3.99 -10.47
CA LYS A 19 7.15 4.10 -10.33
C LYS A 19 7.64 3.22 -9.18
N THR A 20 8.61 2.35 -9.46
CA THR A 20 9.17 1.48 -8.43
C THR A 20 9.84 2.28 -7.31
N ALA A 21 10.40 3.46 -7.65
CA ALA A 21 10.97 4.35 -6.63
C ALA A 21 9.91 4.76 -5.61
N ASP A 22 8.68 5.02 -6.03
CA ASP A 22 7.58 5.36 -5.13
C ASP A 22 7.21 4.17 -4.25
N VAL A 23 7.25 2.96 -4.80
CA VAL A 23 6.98 1.73 -4.04
C VAL A 23 7.98 1.57 -2.90
N TYR A 24 9.27 1.65 -3.21
CA TYR A 24 10.31 1.48 -2.19
C TYR A 24 10.28 2.61 -1.17
N ALA A 25 10.03 3.84 -1.60
CA ALA A 25 9.90 4.97 -0.67
C ALA A 25 8.74 4.76 0.29
N THR A 26 7.63 4.23 -0.20
CA THR A 26 6.44 3.98 0.62
C THR A 26 6.69 2.89 1.65
N LEU A 27 7.39 1.82 1.28
CA LEU A 27 7.74 0.75 2.22
C LEU A 27 8.72 1.24 3.28
N LYS A 28 9.66 2.10 2.91
CA LYS A 28 10.72 2.57 3.79
C LYS A 28 10.25 3.71 4.69
N PHE A 29 9.50 4.65 4.14
CA PHE A 29 9.06 5.86 4.86
C PHE A 29 7.57 6.14 4.61
N PRO A 30 6.68 5.26 5.09
CA PRO A 30 5.24 5.50 4.90
C PRO A 30 4.79 6.68 5.73
N ASP A 31 3.81 7.43 5.23
CA ASP A 31 3.16 8.48 6.02
C ASP A 31 2.24 7.86 7.06
N GLU A 32 1.54 6.79 6.68
CA GLU A 32 0.62 6.07 7.56
C GLU A 32 0.65 4.60 7.21
N VAL A 33 0.42 3.75 8.22
CA VAL A 33 0.28 2.30 8.03
C VAL A 33 -1.00 1.84 8.70
N TYR A 34 -1.76 1.02 8.01
CA TYR A 34 -3.01 0.45 8.50
C TYR A 34 -2.92 -1.07 8.47
N GLU A 35 -3.72 -1.72 9.29
CA GLU A 35 -3.97 -3.15 9.21
C GLU A 35 -5.30 -3.35 8.51
N ASP A 36 -5.31 -4.13 7.43
CA ASP A 36 -6.53 -4.54 6.75
C ASP A 36 -6.99 -5.85 7.39
N VAL A 37 -7.96 -5.74 8.30
CA VAL A 37 -8.42 -6.89 9.08
C VAL A 37 -9.23 -7.87 8.23
N GLU A 38 -9.81 -7.42 7.12
CA GLU A 38 -10.57 -8.28 6.22
C GLU A 38 -9.67 -9.18 5.38
N HIS A 39 -8.49 -8.68 4.99
CA HIS A 39 -7.58 -9.40 4.11
C HIS A 39 -6.32 -9.89 4.80
N GLY A 40 -6.11 -9.52 6.05
CA GLY A 40 -4.92 -9.93 6.79
C GLY A 40 -3.63 -9.34 6.23
N THR A 41 -3.69 -8.13 5.68
CA THR A 41 -2.52 -7.46 5.13
C THR A 41 -2.23 -6.18 5.88
N LEU A 42 -1.02 -5.64 5.68
CA LEU A 42 -0.70 -4.27 6.07
C LEU A 42 -0.89 -3.37 4.86
N VAL A 43 -1.23 -2.12 5.12
CA VAL A 43 -1.45 -1.12 4.07
C VAL A 43 -0.60 0.09 4.38
N ALA A 44 0.37 0.39 3.54
CA ALA A 44 1.20 1.57 3.66
C ALA A 44 0.70 2.65 2.70
N VAL A 45 0.68 3.88 3.18
CA VAL A 45 0.19 5.03 2.43
C VAL A 45 1.27 6.10 2.43
N LYS A 46 1.52 6.70 1.27
CA LYS A 46 2.47 7.80 1.15
C LYS A 46 2.00 8.79 0.11
N LYS A 47 2.08 10.08 0.45
CA LYS A 47 1.81 11.14 -0.51
C LYS A 47 2.99 11.32 -1.44
N VAL A 48 2.73 11.34 -2.75
CA VAL A 48 3.75 11.54 -3.77
C VAL A 48 3.24 12.58 -4.75
N ASN A 49 3.71 13.82 -4.60
CA ASN A 49 3.26 14.98 -5.37
C ASN A 49 1.75 15.22 -5.15
N ALA A 50 0.97 15.29 -6.22
CA ALA A 50 -0.46 15.59 -6.15
C ALA A 50 -1.33 14.37 -5.86
N LYS A 51 -0.75 13.19 -5.70
CA LYS A 51 -1.48 11.94 -5.47
C LYS A 51 -0.84 11.17 -4.34
N SER A 52 -1.46 10.07 -3.94
CA SER A 52 -0.92 9.19 -2.92
C SER A 52 -0.80 7.79 -3.47
N ILE A 53 0.19 7.03 -2.98
CA ILE A 53 0.34 5.63 -3.34
C ILE A 53 -0.13 4.79 -2.15
N ILE A 54 -0.83 3.72 -2.44
CA ILE A 54 -1.31 2.77 -1.45
C ILE A 54 -0.73 1.40 -1.80
N LEU A 55 -0.11 0.76 -0.81
CA LEU A 55 0.47 -0.58 -0.95
C LEU A 55 -0.16 -1.50 0.06
N ALA A 56 -0.70 -2.63 -0.41
CA ALA A 56 -1.06 -3.72 0.49
C ALA A 56 0.05 -4.76 0.43
N TYR A 57 0.55 -5.16 1.60
CA TYR A 57 1.68 -6.07 1.67
C TYR A 57 1.59 -6.98 2.88
N LYS A 58 2.37 -8.05 2.87
CA LYS A 58 2.54 -8.97 3.99
C LYS A 58 4.02 -9.14 4.29
N MET A 59 4.32 -9.39 5.55
CA MET A 59 5.68 -9.77 5.98
C MET A 59 5.68 -11.27 6.21
N GLU A 60 6.50 -12.01 5.46
CA GLU A 60 6.63 -13.45 5.62
C GLU A 60 8.11 -13.82 5.61
N ALA A 61 8.57 -14.44 6.70
CA ALA A 61 9.96 -14.92 6.82
C ALA A 61 10.99 -13.85 6.47
N GLY A 62 10.78 -12.61 6.93
CA GLY A 62 11.70 -11.50 6.68
C GLY A 62 11.59 -10.90 5.27
N VAL A 63 10.63 -11.32 4.48
CA VAL A 63 10.41 -10.83 3.12
C VAL A 63 9.13 -10.00 3.08
N VAL A 64 9.21 -8.83 2.45
CA VAL A 64 8.03 -8.00 2.18
C VAL A 64 7.40 -8.48 0.88
N LYS A 65 6.15 -8.94 0.95
CA LYS A 65 5.41 -9.38 -0.23
C LYS A 65 4.35 -8.33 -0.57
N VAL A 66 4.55 -7.60 -1.65
CA VAL A 66 3.59 -6.59 -2.12
C VAL A 66 2.48 -7.31 -2.88
N ILE A 67 1.26 -7.21 -2.36
CA ILE A 67 0.10 -7.93 -2.89
C ILE A 67 -0.58 -7.11 -3.98
N THR A 68 -0.81 -5.84 -3.71
CA THR A 68 -1.40 -4.91 -4.67
C THR A 68 -0.95 -3.50 -4.35
N LEU A 69 -1.11 -2.61 -5.33
CA LEU A 69 -0.75 -1.21 -5.16
C LEU A 69 -1.51 -0.36 -6.17
N TYR A 70 -1.70 0.89 -5.86
CA TYR A 70 -2.32 1.83 -6.78
C TYR A 70 -2.12 3.27 -6.28
N TYR A 71 -2.26 4.23 -7.22
CA TYR A 71 -2.30 5.65 -6.88
C TYR A 71 -3.75 6.08 -6.68
N THR A 72 -3.95 7.08 -5.83
CA THR A 72 -5.25 7.71 -5.66
C THR A 72 -5.08 9.21 -5.43
N THR A 73 -6.03 9.99 -5.93
CA THR A 73 -6.14 11.42 -5.64
C THR A 73 -7.21 11.69 -4.59
N LYS A 74 -7.86 10.64 -4.08
CA LYS A 74 -8.97 10.74 -3.13
C LYS A 74 -8.68 9.97 -1.85
N LEU A 75 -7.46 10.16 -1.33
CA LEU A 75 -6.99 9.42 -0.16
C LEU A 75 -7.90 9.62 1.05
N ASP A 76 -8.27 10.86 1.38
CA ASP A 76 -9.06 11.14 2.57
C ASP A 76 -10.41 10.43 2.53
N ARG A 77 -11.06 10.43 1.36
CA ARG A 77 -12.34 9.74 1.19
C ARG A 77 -12.15 8.23 1.36
N LEU A 78 -11.10 7.68 0.77
CA LEU A 78 -10.82 6.26 0.87
C LEU A 78 -10.55 5.85 2.32
N LEU A 79 -9.67 6.58 3.01
CA LEU A 79 -9.33 6.28 4.40
C LEU A 79 -10.55 6.37 5.30
N LYS A 80 -11.38 7.40 5.11
CA LYS A 80 -12.59 7.56 5.91
C LYS A 80 -13.52 6.37 5.71
N ALA A 81 -13.74 5.95 4.47
CA ALA A 81 -14.62 4.81 4.18
C ALA A 81 -14.10 3.53 4.83
N LYS A 82 -12.79 3.28 4.74
CA LYS A 82 -12.20 2.06 5.28
C LYS A 82 -12.15 2.04 6.80
N THR A 83 -11.84 3.18 7.43
CA THR A 83 -11.74 3.25 8.89
C THR A 83 -13.09 3.26 9.57
N VAL A 84 -14.07 3.97 9.02
CA VAL A 84 -15.43 4.01 9.57
C VAL A 84 -16.06 2.62 9.56
N ARG A 85 -15.85 1.87 8.47
CA ARG A 85 -16.33 0.49 8.35
C ARG A 85 -15.57 -0.48 9.25
N GLY A 86 -14.41 -0.09 9.76
CA GLY A 86 -13.58 -0.97 10.56
C GLY A 86 -12.74 -1.94 9.75
N ALA A 87 -12.70 -1.77 8.42
CA ALA A 87 -11.90 -2.64 7.55
C ALA A 87 -10.40 -2.39 7.73
N TRP A 88 -10.02 -1.13 7.92
CA TRP A 88 -8.63 -0.75 8.17
C TRP A 88 -8.50 -0.11 9.53
N LYS A 89 -7.52 -0.56 10.31
CA LYS A 89 -7.19 0.02 11.61
C LYS A 89 -5.80 0.63 11.55
N ARG A 90 -5.67 1.86 12.02
CA ARG A 90 -4.40 2.56 11.99
C ARG A 90 -3.39 1.88 12.92
N VAL A 91 -2.20 1.61 12.41
CA VAL A 91 -1.11 1.00 13.16
C VAL A 91 -0.04 2.04 13.48
N LYS A 92 0.18 2.96 12.51
CA LYS A 92 1.33 3.85 12.64
C LYS A 92 1.10 5.19 11.95
#